data_a5253e9db9c67d1b56337d59efc2d796
#
_entry.id   a5253e9db9c67d1b56337d59efc2d796
#
_cell.length_a   1.000
_cell.length_b   1.000
_cell.length_c   1.000
_cell.angle_alpha   90.00
_cell.angle_beta   90.00
_cell.angle_gamma   90.00
#
_symmetry.space_group_name_H-M   'P 1'
#
loop_
_entity.id
_entity.type
_entity.pdbx_description
1 polymer ?
#
loop_
_entity_poly.entity_id
_entity_poly.type
_entity_poly.pdbx_seq_one_letter_code
_entity_poly.pdbx_strand_id
1 'polypeptide(L)'
;MCFKKRINDYEKTGVMNSNISRVIADMGHMDWLGVGDAGTPVPAETEKIDLSVRPGLPSFIDVLEEVLKELEVQKIYIAEEIKTENPKQLEAIKKAVSNVEIEFIPHSELKKDLKSSKAFIRTGEETPYSNVILESGVVF
;
A
#
# COMPACT_ATOMS: atom_id res chain seq x y z
N MET A 1 6.53 23.44 12.37
CA MET A 1 6.21 23.24 11.82
C MET A 1 6.10 23.09 11.47
N CYS A 2 5.95 22.99 11.23
CA CYS A 2 5.63 22.91 10.58
C CYS A 2 5.37 22.97 10.25
N PHE A 3 5.94 23.09 10.18
CA PHE A 3 5.42 23.43 9.47
C PHE A 3 4.98 22.93 8.78
N LYS A 4 5.23 23.08 8.76
CA LYS A 4 4.28 22.25 8.19
C LYS A 4 3.62 22.81 6.94
N LYS A 5 3.32 21.96 6.01
CA LYS A 5 2.66 22.40 4.80
C LYS A 5 1.35 23.09 5.11
N ARG A 6 1.07 24.15 4.46
CA ARG A 6 -0.20 24.84 4.59
C ARG A 6 -1.22 24.18 3.71
N ILE A 7 -2.39 24.00 4.26
CA ILE A 7 -3.43 23.25 3.59
C ILE A 7 -4.06 24.00 2.43
N ASN A 8 -3.95 25.29 2.40
CA ASN A 8 -4.52 26.06 1.31
C ASN A 8 -3.62 26.14 0.10
N ASP A 9 -2.41 25.60 0.21
CA ASP A 9 -1.57 25.43 -0.96
C ASP A 9 -2.08 24.25 -1.74
N TYR A 10 -1.98 24.32 -3.06
CA TYR A 10 -2.19 23.12 -3.82
C TYR A 10 -1.16 22.11 -3.35
N GLU A 11 -1.50 20.84 -3.47
CA GLU A 11 -0.64 19.80 -2.98
C GLU A 11 0.67 19.78 -3.74
N LYS A 12 1.69 20.36 -3.16
CA LYS A 12 3.03 20.35 -3.72
C LYS A 12 3.75 19.07 -3.36
N THR A 13 3.34 18.43 -2.29
CA THR A 13 3.96 17.21 -1.78
C THR A 13 2.85 16.24 -1.40
N GLY A 14 3.23 14.97 -1.27
CA GLY A 14 2.30 13.95 -0.87
C GLY A 14 1.55 13.36 -2.06
N VAL A 15 0.50 12.59 -1.76
CA VAL A 15 -0.26 11.89 -2.78
C VAL A 15 -1.10 12.88 -3.58
N MET A 16 -0.90 12.88 -4.88
CA MET A 16 -1.68 13.73 -5.79
C MET A 16 -2.83 12.99 -6.45
N ASN A 17 -2.81 11.66 -6.43
CA ASN A 17 -3.86 10.87 -7.06
C ASN A 17 -5.14 10.99 -6.26
N SER A 18 -6.19 11.51 -6.90
CA SER A 18 -7.45 11.79 -6.20
C SER A 18 -8.16 10.52 -5.73
N ASN A 19 -8.01 9.41 -6.45
CA ASN A 19 -8.64 8.16 -6.04
C ASN A 19 -7.99 7.60 -4.78
N ILE A 20 -6.66 7.68 -4.69
CA ILE A 20 -5.96 7.25 -3.48
C ILE A 20 -6.37 8.13 -2.31
N SER A 21 -6.37 9.45 -2.50
CA SER A 21 -6.76 10.38 -1.44
C SER A 21 -8.19 10.13 -0.97
N ARG A 22 -9.10 9.87 -1.90
CA ARG A 22 -10.49 9.59 -1.57
C ARG A 22 -10.62 8.32 -0.74
N VAL A 23 -9.93 7.26 -1.14
CA VAL A 23 -10.00 5.99 -0.41
C VAL A 23 -9.41 6.15 0.99
N ILE A 24 -8.25 6.80 1.11
CA ILE A 24 -7.63 7.01 2.42
C ILE A 24 -8.54 7.84 3.32
N ALA A 25 -9.15 8.90 2.78
CA ALA A 25 -10.05 9.75 3.56
C ALA A 25 -11.28 8.99 4.04
N ASP A 26 -11.67 7.96 3.32
CA ASP A 26 -12.87 7.16 3.61
C ASP A 26 -12.59 6.01 4.57
N MET A 27 -11.32 5.70 4.84
CA MET A 27 -10.97 4.54 5.66
C MET A 27 -11.20 4.80 7.13
N GLY A 28 -11.78 3.81 7.79
CA GLY A 28 -11.93 3.81 9.23
C GLY A 28 -10.93 2.88 9.88
N HIS A 29 -10.98 2.82 11.21
CA HIS A 29 -10.10 1.94 11.97
C HIS A 29 -10.29 0.49 11.53
N MET A 30 -9.19 -0.20 11.27
CA MET A 30 -9.12 -1.60 10.85
C MET A 30 -9.55 -1.87 9.40
N ASP A 31 -9.85 -0.83 8.63
CA ASP A 31 -10.06 -1.03 7.19
C ASP A 31 -8.73 -1.36 6.51
N TRP A 32 -8.81 -2.06 5.39
CA TRP A 32 -7.64 -2.54 4.66
C TRP A 32 -7.48 -1.86 3.33
N LEU A 33 -6.22 -1.60 2.96
CA LEU A 33 -5.84 -1.06 1.66
C LEU A 33 -4.70 -1.89 1.11
N GLY A 34 -4.89 -2.48 -0.08
CA GLY A 34 -3.84 -3.24 -0.72
C GLY A 34 -2.98 -2.37 -1.62
N VAL A 35 -1.69 -2.68 -1.67
CA VAL A 35 -0.75 -2.07 -2.60
C VAL A 35 0.09 -3.21 -3.17
N GLY A 36 0.23 -3.27 -4.49
CA GLY A 36 0.95 -4.40 -5.02
C GLY A 36 1.45 -4.28 -6.44
N ASP A 37 1.97 -5.41 -6.92
CA ASP A 37 2.62 -5.49 -8.22
C ASP A 37 1.61 -5.54 -9.37
N ALA A 38 2.14 -5.46 -10.59
CA ALA A 38 1.31 -5.37 -11.78
C ALA A 38 0.59 -6.68 -12.11
N GLY A 39 1.02 -7.79 -11.52
CA GLY A 39 0.47 -9.10 -11.83
C GLY A 39 -0.56 -9.62 -10.85
N THR A 40 -0.77 -8.95 -9.73
CA THR A 40 -1.71 -9.44 -8.72
C THR A 40 -3.14 -9.31 -9.22
N PRO A 41 -3.92 -10.40 -9.22
CA PRO A 41 -5.32 -10.33 -9.62
C PRO A 41 -6.13 -9.58 -8.56
N VAL A 42 -6.97 -8.65 -9.01
CA VAL A 42 -7.80 -7.85 -8.11
C VAL A 42 -9.22 -8.39 -8.18
N PRO A 43 -9.82 -8.78 -7.04
CA PRO A 43 -11.19 -9.28 -7.04
C PRO A 43 -12.16 -8.24 -7.62
N ALA A 44 -13.23 -8.74 -8.26
CA ALA A 44 -14.20 -7.85 -8.91
C ALA A 44 -14.87 -6.88 -7.93
N GLU A 45 -15.04 -7.31 -6.68
CA GLU A 45 -15.69 -6.48 -5.68
C GLU A 45 -14.76 -5.44 -5.04
N THR A 46 -13.46 -5.48 -5.37
CA THR A 46 -12.47 -4.56 -4.80
C THR A 46 -12.14 -3.48 -5.84
N GLU A 47 -12.19 -2.24 -5.41
CA GLU A 47 -11.82 -1.14 -6.32
C GLU A 47 -10.34 -1.24 -6.67
N LYS A 48 -10.03 -1.18 -7.98
CA LYS A 48 -8.65 -1.16 -8.43
C LYS A 48 -8.26 0.26 -8.82
N ILE A 49 -7.23 0.78 -8.15
CA ILE A 49 -6.63 2.07 -8.52
C ILE A 49 -5.36 1.75 -9.28
N ASP A 50 -5.41 1.91 -10.58
CA ASP A 50 -4.32 1.48 -11.46
C ASP A 50 -3.37 2.63 -11.75
N LEU A 51 -2.17 2.56 -11.18
CA LEU A 51 -1.13 3.56 -11.42
C LEU A 51 -0.09 3.09 -12.42
N SER A 52 -0.21 1.86 -12.92
CA SER A 52 0.83 1.30 -13.78
C SER A 52 0.87 2.05 -15.11
N VAL A 53 2.06 2.48 -15.49
CA VAL A 53 2.30 3.17 -16.75
C VAL A 53 3.01 2.24 -17.71
N ARG A 54 4.05 1.57 -17.21
CA ARG A 54 4.83 0.60 -17.96
C ARG A 54 5.60 -0.26 -16.94
N PRO A 55 6.24 -1.35 -17.39
CA PRO A 55 7.00 -2.20 -16.46
C PRO A 55 7.97 -1.37 -15.59
N GLY A 56 7.83 -1.53 -14.30
CA GLY A 56 8.65 -0.87 -13.30
C GLY A 56 8.24 0.54 -12.92
N LEU A 57 7.23 1.11 -13.59
CA LEU A 57 6.85 2.51 -13.34
C LEU A 57 5.36 2.63 -13.03
N PRO A 58 4.99 3.17 -11.87
CA PRO A 58 5.85 3.46 -10.72
C PRO A 58 6.26 2.17 -10.00
N SER A 59 7.35 2.25 -9.24
CA SER A 59 7.76 1.10 -8.44
C SER A 59 6.83 0.91 -7.26
N PHE A 60 6.76 -0.33 -6.76
CA PHE A 60 5.96 -0.64 -5.59
C PHE A 60 6.38 0.19 -4.38
N ILE A 61 7.70 0.28 -4.13
CA ILE A 61 8.16 0.93 -2.91
C ILE A 61 7.90 2.44 -2.95
N ASP A 62 8.01 3.07 -4.11
CA ASP A 62 7.72 4.50 -4.22
C ASP A 62 6.27 4.78 -3.89
N VAL A 63 5.36 3.95 -4.38
CA VAL A 63 3.93 4.12 -4.09
C VAL A 63 3.66 3.86 -2.61
N LEU A 64 4.24 2.78 -2.08
CA LEU A 64 4.03 2.44 -0.67
C LEU A 64 4.48 3.57 0.24
N GLU A 65 5.66 4.15 -0.03
CA GLU A 65 6.18 5.24 0.80
C GLU A 65 5.25 6.43 0.80
N GLU A 66 4.68 6.79 -0.35
CA GLU A 66 3.77 7.91 -0.41
C GLU A 66 2.46 7.64 0.35
N VAL A 67 1.94 6.43 0.23
CA VAL A 67 0.73 6.05 0.95
C VAL A 67 0.97 6.10 2.47
N LEU A 68 2.13 5.61 2.91
CA LEU A 68 2.46 5.58 4.34
C LEU A 68 2.60 6.96 4.95
N LYS A 69 2.86 7.98 4.15
CA LYS A 69 2.90 9.35 4.66
C LYS A 69 1.51 9.88 4.99
N GLU A 70 0.47 9.29 4.40
CA GLU A 70 -0.89 9.82 4.51
C GLU A 70 -1.81 8.94 5.33
N LEU A 71 -1.55 7.62 5.37
CA LEU A 71 -2.39 6.68 6.07
C LEU A 71 -1.73 6.26 7.38
N GLU A 72 -2.46 6.38 8.48
CA GLU A 72 -2.00 5.84 9.76
C GLU A 72 -2.19 4.34 9.70
N VAL A 73 -1.08 3.59 9.77
CA VAL A 73 -1.08 2.14 9.63
C VAL A 73 -0.68 1.51 10.96
N GLN A 74 -1.49 0.58 11.44
CA GLN A 74 -1.19 -0.13 12.68
C GLN A 74 -0.64 -1.53 12.44
N LYS A 75 -0.88 -2.11 11.26
CA LYS A 75 -0.47 -3.47 10.96
C LYS A 75 -0.37 -3.67 9.45
N ILE A 76 0.55 -4.53 9.04
CA ILE A 76 0.76 -4.85 7.64
C ILE A 76 0.76 -6.36 7.47
N TYR A 77 0.09 -6.85 6.44
CA TYR A 77 0.12 -8.26 6.06
C TYR A 77 0.96 -8.40 4.79
N ILE A 78 1.89 -9.34 4.80
CA ILE A 78 2.81 -9.58 3.68
C ILE A 78 2.83 -11.07 3.41
N ALA A 79 2.97 -11.45 2.12
CA ALA A 79 3.09 -12.85 1.76
C ALA A 79 4.38 -13.43 2.34
N GLU A 80 4.28 -14.57 3.00
CA GLU A 80 5.44 -15.22 3.60
C GLU A 80 6.51 -15.56 2.56
N GLU A 81 6.09 -15.86 1.33
CA GLU A 81 7.00 -16.23 0.25
C GLU A 81 8.01 -15.12 -0.08
N ILE A 82 7.74 -13.88 0.29
CA ILE A 82 8.68 -12.80 0.01
C ILE A 82 10.02 -13.01 0.70
N LYS A 83 10.02 -13.73 1.82
CA LYS A 83 11.24 -13.95 2.61
C LYS A 83 12.32 -14.66 1.81
N THR A 84 11.92 -15.58 0.94
CA THR A 84 12.86 -16.34 0.13
C THR A 84 12.91 -15.87 -1.31
N GLU A 85 11.78 -15.42 -1.86
CA GLU A 85 11.68 -15.09 -3.28
C GLU A 85 12.06 -13.66 -3.60
N ASN A 86 11.95 -12.75 -2.61
CA ASN A 86 12.29 -11.35 -2.84
C ASN A 86 12.71 -10.68 -1.53
N PRO A 87 13.78 -11.16 -0.89
CA PRO A 87 14.22 -10.60 0.39
C PRO A 87 14.64 -9.13 0.28
N LYS A 88 15.09 -8.70 -0.88
CA LYS A 88 15.47 -7.29 -1.08
C LYS A 88 14.26 -6.38 -0.94
N GLN A 89 13.12 -6.78 -1.52
CA GLN A 89 11.90 -5.99 -1.39
C GLN A 89 11.40 -5.99 0.05
N LEU A 90 11.53 -7.12 0.74
CA LEU A 90 11.14 -7.20 2.14
C LEU A 90 11.93 -6.20 2.99
N GLU A 91 13.24 -6.08 2.74
CA GLU A 91 14.05 -5.10 3.46
C GLU A 91 13.58 -3.67 3.18
N ALA A 92 13.24 -3.37 1.94
CA ALA A 92 12.73 -2.05 1.58
C ALA A 92 11.42 -1.76 2.29
N ILE A 93 10.54 -2.76 2.38
CA ILE A 93 9.26 -2.62 3.09
C ILE A 93 9.52 -2.34 4.57
N LYS A 94 10.41 -3.11 5.20
CA LYS A 94 10.71 -2.95 6.62
C LYS A 94 11.24 -1.56 6.92
N LYS A 95 12.06 -1.00 6.03
CA LYS A 95 12.56 0.36 6.22
C LYS A 95 11.44 1.39 6.09
N ALA A 96 10.50 1.16 5.20
CA ALA A 96 9.42 2.11 4.97
C ALA A 96 8.41 2.15 6.11
N VAL A 97 8.17 1.00 6.77
CA VAL A 97 7.07 0.87 7.72
C VAL A 97 7.50 0.89 9.19
N SER A 98 8.66 1.35 9.51
CA SER A 98 9.22 1.27 10.86
C SER A 98 8.16 1.36 11.98
N ASN A 99 8.30 0.50 12.99
CA ASN A 99 7.44 0.47 14.18
C ASN A 99 6.00 0.04 13.91
N VAL A 100 5.77 -0.70 12.82
CA VAL A 100 4.46 -1.24 12.51
C VAL A 100 4.53 -2.76 12.63
N GLU A 101 3.51 -3.37 13.20
CA GLU A 101 3.43 -4.83 13.30
C GLU A 101 3.32 -5.43 11.91
N ILE A 102 4.11 -6.48 11.63
CA ILE A 102 4.07 -7.19 10.36
C ILE A 102 3.62 -8.61 10.64
N GLU A 103 2.59 -9.05 9.93
CA GLU A 103 2.16 -10.44 9.97
C GLU A 103 2.38 -11.06 8.59
N PHE A 104 3.09 -12.19 8.57
CA PHE A 104 3.32 -12.93 7.33
C PHE A 104 2.23 -13.99 7.16
N ILE A 105 1.62 -14.02 5.99
CA ILE A 105 0.56 -14.97 5.66
C ILE A 105 0.89 -15.60 4.31
N PRO A 106 0.33 -16.78 4.01
CA PRO A 106 0.52 -17.35 2.67
C PRO A 106 -0.01 -16.42 1.59
N HIS A 107 0.66 -16.36 0.45
CA HIS A 107 0.23 -15.50 -0.65
C HIS A 107 -1.20 -15.79 -1.08
N SER A 108 -1.61 -17.06 -1.04
CA SER A 108 -2.97 -17.44 -1.38
C SER A 108 -4.00 -16.80 -0.45
N GLU A 109 -3.66 -16.66 0.83
CA GLU A 109 -4.53 -16.01 1.78
C GLU A 109 -4.55 -14.51 1.55
N LEU A 110 -3.40 -13.91 1.24
CA LEU A 110 -3.33 -12.49 0.95
C LEU A 110 -4.25 -12.13 -0.22
N LYS A 111 -4.22 -12.96 -1.27
CA LYS A 111 -5.08 -12.73 -2.43
C LYS A 111 -6.57 -12.81 -2.05
N LYS A 112 -6.94 -13.72 -1.17
CA LYS A 112 -8.32 -13.82 -0.70
C LYS A 112 -8.71 -12.58 0.12
N ASP A 113 -7.79 -12.11 0.94
CA ASP A 113 -8.05 -10.97 1.82
C ASP A 113 -8.26 -9.67 1.06
N LEU A 114 -7.81 -9.61 -0.19
CA LEU A 114 -8.06 -8.43 -1.02
C LEU A 114 -9.57 -8.22 -1.23
N LYS A 115 -10.38 -9.25 -1.14
CA LYS A 115 -11.84 -9.11 -1.26
C LYS A 115 -12.42 -8.22 -0.15
N SER A 116 -11.77 -8.20 0.99
CA SER A 116 -12.21 -7.39 2.13
C SER A 116 -11.52 -6.04 2.20
N SER A 117 -10.69 -5.72 1.21
CA SER A 117 -9.96 -4.47 1.18
C SER A 117 -10.79 -3.39 0.50
N LYS A 118 -10.66 -2.15 0.94
CA LYS A 118 -11.39 -1.03 0.36
C LYS A 118 -10.97 -0.79 -1.08
N ALA A 119 -9.68 -0.98 -1.36
CA ALA A 119 -9.16 -0.82 -2.71
C ALA A 119 -7.82 -1.54 -2.81
N PHE A 120 -7.37 -1.72 -4.03
CA PHE A 120 -6.03 -2.23 -4.32
C PHE A 120 -5.35 -1.26 -5.28
N ILE A 121 -4.20 -0.75 -4.86
CA ILE A 121 -3.38 0.14 -5.69
C ILE A 121 -2.41 -0.71 -6.49
N ARG A 122 -2.62 -0.76 -7.80
CA ARG A 122 -1.76 -1.51 -8.70
C ARG A 122 -0.61 -0.62 -9.17
N THR A 123 0.62 -1.08 -8.96
CA THR A 123 1.82 -0.35 -9.40
C THR A 123 2.37 -0.98 -10.68
N GLY A 124 3.47 -0.46 -11.17
CA GLY A 124 4.17 -1.05 -12.30
C GLY A 124 5.20 -2.11 -11.92
N GLU A 125 5.25 -2.47 -10.63
CA GLU A 125 6.25 -3.40 -10.11
C GLU A 125 6.11 -4.78 -10.75
N GLU A 126 7.25 -5.39 -11.12
CA GLU A 126 7.25 -6.72 -11.70
C GLU A 126 8.03 -7.75 -10.88
N THR A 127 8.64 -7.33 -9.76
CA THR A 127 9.33 -8.29 -8.90
C THR A 127 8.33 -9.09 -8.07
N PRO A 128 8.65 -10.37 -7.76
CA PRO A 128 7.67 -11.26 -7.15
C PRO A 128 7.29 -10.87 -5.73
N TYR A 129 6.05 -11.16 -5.39
CA TYR A 129 5.49 -10.97 -4.04
C TYR A 129 5.61 -9.56 -3.49
N SER A 130 5.62 -8.57 -4.37
CA SER A 130 5.66 -7.15 -3.99
C SER A 130 4.23 -6.69 -3.71
N ASN A 131 3.65 -7.18 -2.61
CA ASN A 131 2.26 -6.90 -2.24
C ASN A 131 2.15 -6.77 -0.74
N VAL A 132 1.36 -5.80 -0.29
CA VAL A 132 1.04 -5.66 1.13
C VAL A 132 -0.44 -5.33 1.28
N ILE A 133 -0.99 -5.67 2.44
CA ILE A 133 -2.28 -5.15 2.86
C ILE A 133 -2.00 -4.30 4.10
N LEU A 134 -2.40 -3.03 4.02
CA LEU A 134 -2.22 -2.08 5.11
C LEU A 134 -3.50 -2.00 5.91
N GLU A 135 -3.39 -2.19 7.22
CA GLU A 135 -4.55 -2.07 8.11
C GLU A 135 -4.47 -0.72 8.80
N SER A 136 -5.53 0.07 8.65
CA SER A 136 -5.52 1.44 9.17
C SER A 136 -5.70 1.45 10.68
N GLY A 137 -5.00 2.37 11.32
CA GLY A 137 -5.14 2.65 12.74
C GLY A 137 -5.84 3.97 12.95
N VAL A 138 -5.71 4.50 14.15
CA VAL A 138 -6.24 5.82 14.48
C VAL A 138 -5.11 6.68 15.01
N VAL A 139 -5.27 8.00 14.85
CA VAL A 139 -4.25 8.96 15.26
C VAL A 139 -4.53 9.57 16.63
N PHE A 140 -5.54 9.05 17.32
CA PHE A 140 -5.94 9.56 18.63
C PHE A 140 -6.01 8.45 19.67
#